data_efbe68239188fb1a298bf22927f3a2e7
#
_entry.id   efbe68239188fb1a298bf22927f3a2e7
#
_cell.length_a   1.000
_cell.length_b   1.000
_cell.length_c   1.000
_cell.angle_alpha   90.00
_cell.angle_beta   90.00
_cell.angle_gamma   90.00
#
_symmetry.space_group_name_H-M   'P 1'
#
loop_
_entity.id
_entity.type
_entity.pdbx_description
1 polymer ?
#
loop_
_entity_poly.entity_id
_entity_poly.type
_entity_poly.pdbx_seq_one_letter_code
_entity_poly.pdbx_strand_id
1 'polypeptide(L)'
;MKGNLCKILLAVSFLFLMPNLCMSQNLKGIWRLVQNDATSQVTRYKVLDKEGKFYNVDAYVKNAMYLEVGNRGTGSVFCPYKITRSGEYNIIAEGLYCEVLHNEYGRTASALVPISYRIDGKRMTLLFQLGNSVYREVYQKVSKLGK
;
A
#
# COMPACT_ATOMS: atom_id res chain seq x y z
N MET A 1 19.46 17.70 -44.18
CA MET A 1 19.70 17.95 -42.78
C MET A 1 18.44 18.17 -41.93
N LYS A 2 17.30 18.51 -42.50
CA LYS A 2 16.06 18.74 -41.74
C LYS A 2 15.35 17.45 -41.23
N GLY A 3 15.65 16.28 -41.79
CA GLY A 3 15.01 15.00 -41.40
C GLY A 3 15.53 14.34 -40.11
N ASN A 4 16.76 14.61 -39.73
CA ASN A 4 17.38 13.98 -38.58
C ASN A 4 17.06 14.68 -37.26
N LEU A 5 16.82 15.98 -37.30
CA LEU A 5 16.47 16.76 -36.11
C LEU A 5 15.08 16.40 -35.57
N CYS A 6 14.14 16.13 -36.48
CA CYS A 6 12.77 15.72 -36.10
C CYS A 6 12.72 14.32 -35.50
N LYS A 7 13.57 13.40 -35.94
CA LYS A 7 13.68 12.05 -35.38
C LYS A 7 14.32 12.04 -33.99
N ILE A 8 15.27 12.92 -33.75
CA ILE A 8 15.93 13.08 -32.43
C ILE A 8 14.95 13.72 -31.42
N LEU A 9 14.17 14.72 -31.84
CA LEU A 9 13.15 15.36 -30.99
C LEU A 9 12.03 14.38 -30.61
N LEU A 10 11.59 13.51 -31.51
CA LEU A 10 10.58 12.47 -31.24
C LEU A 10 11.12 11.40 -30.27
N ALA A 11 12.38 11.01 -30.40
CA ALA A 11 13.01 10.02 -29.51
C ALA A 11 13.19 10.59 -28.10
N VAL A 12 13.53 11.88 -27.97
CA VAL A 12 13.69 12.54 -26.65
C VAL A 12 12.34 12.75 -25.97
N SER A 13 11.27 13.11 -26.70
CA SER A 13 9.93 13.23 -26.11
C SER A 13 9.36 11.89 -25.66
N PHE A 14 9.71 10.78 -26.32
CA PHE A 14 9.27 9.45 -25.93
C PHE A 14 9.97 8.95 -24.64
N LEU A 15 11.23 9.37 -24.43
CA LEU A 15 11.98 9.05 -23.19
C LEU A 15 11.43 9.77 -21.96
N PHE A 16 10.83 10.96 -22.12
CA PHE A 16 10.23 11.71 -20.99
C PHE A 16 8.81 11.23 -20.61
N LEU A 17 8.12 10.49 -21.49
CA LEU A 17 6.78 9.94 -21.22
C LEU A 17 6.80 8.56 -20.55
N MET A 18 7.94 7.86 -20.57
CA MET A 18 8.06 6.50 -20.02
C MET A 18 8.22 6.39 -18.49
N PRO A 19 8.81 7.34 -17.75
CA PRO A 19 9.02 7.15 -16.30
C PRO A 19 7.72 7.10 -15.50
N ASN A 20 6.68 7.80 -15.92
CA ASN A 20 5.43 7.92 -15.14
C ASN A 20 4.56 6.65 -15.16
N LEU A 21 4.62 5.85 -16.23
CA LEU A 21 3.87 4.60 -16.34
C LEU A 21 4.53 3.44 -15.57
N CYS A 22 5.86 3.45 -15.44
CA CYS A 22 6.58 2.42 -14.68
C CYS A 22 6.46 2.58 -13.16
N MET A 23 6.38 3.82 -12.65
CA MET A 23 6.36 4.08 -11.20
C MET A 23 5.01 3.70 -10.56
N SER A 24 3.90 3.90 -11.26
CA SER A 24 2.58 3.50 -10.75
C SER A 24 2.40 1.98 -10.68
N GLN A 25 3.07 1.23 -11.55
CA GLN A 25 3.03 -0.23 -11.55
C GLN A 25 3.82 -0.85 -10.38
N ASN A 26 4.85 -0.18 -9.92
CA ASN A 26 5.68 -0.65 -8.81
C ASN A 26 4.99 -0.54 -7.44
N LEU A 27 4.04 0.37 -7.30
CA LEU A 27 3.30 0.54 -6.05
C LEU A 27 2.37 -0.65 -5.76
N LYS A 28 1.81 -1.27 -6.78
CA LYS A 28 0.89 -2.40 -6.65
C LYS A 28 1.60 -3.64 -6.12
N GLY A 29 0.94 -4.34 -5.21
CA GLY A 29 1.47 -5.60 -4.66
C GLY A 29 1.19 -5.77 -3.19
N ILE A 30 1.86 -6.76 -2.62
CA ILE A 30 1.80 -7.10 -1.21
C ILE A 30 3.11 -6.65 -0.57
N TRP A 31 2.99 -5.80 0.42
CA TRP A 31 4.10 -5.17 1.11
C TRP A 31 4.08 -5.54 2.59
N ARG A 32 5.14 -6.18 3.06
CA ARG A 32 5.32 -6.53 4.47
C ARG A 32 6.03 -5.41 5.20
N LEU A 33 5.47 -4.92 6.30
CA LEU A 33 6.11 -3.92 7.15
C LEU A 33 7.39 -4.48 7.76
N VAL A 34 8.50 -3.76 7.59
CA VAL A 34 9.78 -4.09 8.24
C VAL A 34 9.69 -3.57 9.67
N GLN A 35 9.55 -4.50 10.60
CA GLN A 35 9.52 -4.21 12.04
C GLN A 35 10.90 -4.44 12.65
N ASN A 36 11.33 -3.52 13.49
CA ASN A 36 12.58 -3.67 14.24
C ASN A 36 12.40 -4.52 15.52
N ASP A 37 11.17 -4.87 15.85
CA ASP A 37 10.83 -5.62 17.04
C ASP A 37 10.58 -7.10 16.70
N ALA A 38 11.55 -7.94 17.02
CA ALA A 38 11.48 -9.39 16.84
C ALA A 38 10.45 -10.07 17.79
N THR A 39 9.93 -9.34 18.77
CA THR A 39 8.97 -9.87 19.76
C THR A 39 7.52 -9.69 19.31
N SER A 40 7.27 -8.98 18.22
CA SER A 40 5.92 -8.78 17.72
C SER A 40 5.30 -10.09 17.23
N GLN A 41 4.19 -10.46 17.84
CA GLN A 41 3.39 -11.63 17.43
C GLN A 41 2.53 -11.36 16.20
N VAL A 42 2.60 -10.14 15.65
CA VAL A 42 1.81 -9.69 14.51
C VAL A 42 2.73 -9.16 13.44
N THR A 43 2.59 -9.68 12.23
CA THR A 43 3.23 -9.11 11.03
C THR A 43 2.21 -8.29 10.26
N ARG A 44 2.54 -7.06 9.95
CA ARG A 44 1.66 -6.14 9.22
C ARG A 44 1.99 -6.14 7.74
N TYR A 45 0.94 -6.10 6.94
CA TYR A 45 1.02 -6.00 5.49
C TYR A 45 0.17 -4.84 5.00
N LYS A 46 0.63 -4.24 3.91
CA LYS A 46 -0.16 -3.33 3.08
C LYS A 46 -0.33 -3.98 1.72
N VAL A 47 -1.56 -4.16 1.30
CA VAL A 47 -1.90 -4.68 -0.03
C VAL A 47 -2.46 -3.52 -0.85
N LEU A 48 -1.87 -3.28 -2.01
CA LEU A 48 -2.33 -2.29 -2.99
C LEU A 48 -2.68 -3.07 -4.26
N ASP A 49 -3.97 -3.21 -4.55
CA ASP A 49 -4.41 -4.04 -5.65
C ASP A 49 -4.46 -3.27 -6.99
N LYS A 50 -4.69 -4.01 -8.05
CA LYS A 50 -4.78 -3.44 -9.40
C LYS A 50 -6.08 -2.65 -9.66
N GLU A 51 -7.06 -2.77 -8.78
CA GLU A 51 -8.37 -2.14 -8.87
C GLU A 51 -8.42 -0.80 -8.13
N GLY A 52 -7.29 -0.39 -7.53
CA GLY A 52 -7.20 0.86 -6.77
C GLY A 52 -7.70 0.74 -5.34
N LYS A 53 -7.72 -0.46 -4.79
CA LYS A 53 -8.08 -0.70 -3.39
C LYS A 53 -6.85 -1.00 -2.55
N PHE A 54 -6.87 -0.55 -1.31
CA PHE A 54 -5.85 -0.89 -0.34
C PHE A 54 -6.43 -1.64 0.85
N TYR A 55 -5.57 -2.47 1.45
CA TYR A 55 -5.87 -3.22 2.67
C TYR A 55 -4.66 -3.18 3.58
N ASN A 56 -4.86 -2.81 4.84
CA ASN A 56 -3.89 -3.06 5.89
C ASN A 56 -4.31 -4.35 6.58
N VAL A 57 -3.40 -5.30 6.63
CA VAL A 57 -3.68 -6.67 7.13
C VAL A 57 -2.70 -7.01 8.23
N ASP A 58 -3.21 -7.43 9.38
CA ASP A 58 -2.43 -8.02 10.45
C ASP A 58 -2.45 -9.55 10.29
N ALA A 59 -1.26 -10.15 10.19
CA ALA A 59 -1.07 -11.59 10.18
C ALA A 59 -0.52 -12.03 11.54
N TYR A 60 -1.23 -12.95 12.18
CA TYR A 60 -0.86 -13.47 13.48
C TYR A 60 0.07 -14.67 13.34
N VAL A 61 1.09 -14.78 14.20
CA VAL A 61 1.90 -15.99 14.28
C VAL A 61 1.05 -17.17 14.76
N LYS A 62 1.49 -18.36 14.40
CA LYS A 62 0.75 -19.62 14.50
C LYS A 62 0.04 -19.87 15.84
N ASN A 63 0.49 -19.27 16.94
CA ASN A 63 -0.07 -19.46 18.30
C ASN A 63 -0.84 -18.24 18.83
N ALA A 64 -0.91 -17.15 18.08
CA ALA A 64 -1.60 -15.92 18.44
C ALA A 64 -2.65 -15.58 17.36
N MET A 65 -3.66 -16.44 17.25
CA MET A 65 -4.72 -16.24 16.28
C MET A 65 -5.74 -15.23 16.78
N TYR A 66 -6.19 -14.39 15.88
CA TYR A 66 -7.31 -13.48 16.10
C TYR A 66 -8.62 -14.29 16.24
N LEU A 67 -9.38 -13.98 17.26
CA LEU A 67 -10.70 -14.57 17.49
C LEU A 67 -11.78 -13.64 16.97
N GLU A 68 -12.46 -14.04 15.92
CA GLU A 68 -13.64 -13.33 15.42
C GLU A 68 -14.91 -13.91 16.06
N VAL A 69 -15.61 -13.09 16.85
CA VAL A 69 -16.90 -13.45 17.42
C VAL A 69 -17.97 -13.04 16.42
N GLY A 70 -18.69 -14.01 15.87
CA GLY A 70 -19.76 -13.74 14.94
C GLY A 70 -20.89 -12.92 15.58
N ASN A 71 -21.53 -12.05 14.79
CA ASN A 71 -22.61 -11.15 15.22
C ASN A 71 -23.85 -11.83 15.85
N ARG A 72 -23.91 -13.16 15.85
CA ARG A 72 -25.06 -13.95 16.40
C ARG A 72 -24.68 -14.82 17.61
N GLY A 73 -23.50 -14.64 18.17
CA GLY A 73 -23.10 -15.37 19.38
C GLY A 73 -22.92 -16.90 19.22
N THR A 74 -22.94 -17.39 17.98
CA THR A 74 -22.94 -18.83 17.68
C THR A 74 -21.63 -19.30 17.06
N GLY A 75 -20.50 -18.94 17.60
CA GLY A 75 -19.24 -19.54 17.24
C GLY A 75 -18.10 -18.53 17.14
N SER A 76 -16.95 -18.98 17.55
CA SER A 76 -15.69 -18.25 17.41
C SER A 76 -14.90 -18.87 16.27
N VAL A 77 -14.50 -18.04 15.28
CA VAL A 77 -13.67 -18.48 14.18
C VAL A 77 -12.26 -17.94 14.40
N PHE A 78 -11.27 -18.80 14.36
CA PHE A 78 -9.87 -18.40 14.40
C PHE A 78 -9.39 -18.01 13.01
N CYS A 79 -9.09 -16.73 12.82
CA CYS A 79 -8.57 -16.21 11.57
C CYS A 79 -7.08 -15.85 11.72
N PRO A 80 -6.20 -16.35 10.83
CA PRO A 80 -4.78 -16.01 10.86
C PRO A 80 -4.53 -14.57 10.37
N TYR A 81 -5.52 -13.95 9.74
CA TYR A 81 -5.42 -12.61 9.16
C TYR A 81 -6.60 -11.74 9.58
N LYS A 82 -6.32 -10.47 9.84
CA LYS A 82 -7.32 -9.46 10.11
C LYS A 82 -7.08 -8.23 9.23
N ILE A 83 -8.09 -7.81 8.49
CA ILE A 83 -8.08 -6.52 7.80
C ILE A 83 -8.38 -5.44 8.85
N THR A 84 -7.39 -4.59 9.12
CA THR A 84 -7.52 -3.51 10.13
C THR A 84 -7.99 -2.21 9.52
N ARG A 85 -7.73 -2.01 8.22
CA ARG A 85 -8.12 -0.82 7.48
C ARG A 85 -8.21 -1.17 6.01
N SER A 86 -9.20 -0.62 5.33
CA SER A 86 -9.35 -0.76 3.89
C SER A 86 -10.01 0.48 3.28
N GLY A 87 -9.86 0.63 1.99
CA GLY A 87 -10.45 1.72 1.22
C GLY A 87 -9.92 1.74 -0.20
N GLU A 88 -9.96 2.90 -0.79
CA GLU A 88 -9.42 3.15 -2.13
C GLU A 88 -8.12 3.93 -2.04
N TYR A 89 -7.24 3.77 -3.03
CA TYR A 89 -6.07 4.61 -3.18
C TYR A 89 -6.02 5.21 -4.57
N ASN A 90 -5.57 6.45 -4.64
CA ASN A 90 -5.42 7.20 -5.89
C ASN A 90 -4.03 7.78 -5.98
N ILE A 91 -3.35 7.55 -7.11
CA ILE A 91 -2.05 8.17 -7.37
C ILE A 91 -2.30 9.61 -7.78
N ILE A 92 -1.72 10.55 -7.03
CA ILE A 92 -1.86 11.99 -7.27
C ILE A 92 -0.74 12.49 -8.18
N ALA A 93 0.49 12.05 -7.89
CA ALA A 93 1.69 12.40 -8.63
C ALA A 93 2.77 11.34 -8.39
N GLU A 94 3.90 11.46 -9.08
CA GLU A 94 5.07 10.64 -8.79
C GLU A 94 5.50 10.81 -7.32
N GLY A 95 5.60 9.70 -6.61
CA GLY A 95 5.96 9.69 -5.20
C GLY A 95 4.87 10.15 -4.23
N LEU A 96 3.63 10.35 -4.71
CA LEU A 96 2.51 10.78 -3.88
C LEU A 96 1.22 10.05 -4.26
N TYR A 97 0.60 9.40 -3.30
CA TYR A 97 -0.75 8.84 -3.45
C TYR A 97 -1.62 9.22 -2.24
N CYS A 98 -2.91 9.07 -2.33
CA CYS A 98 -3.81 9.23 -1.19
C CYS A 98 -4.61 7.96 -0.92
N GLU A 99 -4.86 7.71 0.34
CA GLU A 99 -5.79 6.70 0.82
C GLU A 99 -7.12 7.37 1.20
N VAL A 100 -8.21 6.83 0.70
CA VAL A 100 -9.58 7.21 1.04
C VAL A 100 -10.14 6.11 1.92
N LEU A 101 -10.37 6.43 3.18
CA LEU A 101 -10.89 5.49 4.17
C LEU A 101 -12.40 5.42 4.06
N HIS A 102 -12.95 4.21 4.00
CA HIS A 102 -14.36 3.96 4.19
C HIS A 102 -14.63 3.70 5.69
N ASN A 103 -15.63 4.35 6.23
CA ASN A 103 -16.07 4.03 7.58
C ASN A 103 -16.86 2.71 7.58
N GLU A 104 -16.99 2.08 8.75
CA GLU A 104 -17.68 0.81 8.96
C GLU A 104 -19.15 0.81 8.51
N TYR A 105 -19.73 1.98 8.25
CA TYR A 105 -21.14 2.17 7.87
C TYR A 105 -21.34 2.40 6.37
N GLY A 106 -20.31 2.22 5.53
CA GLY A 106 -20.41 2.43 4.08
C GLY A 106 -20.63 3.88 3.67
N ARG A 107 -20.61 4.82 4.60
CA ARG A 107 -20.59 6.23 4.30
C ARG A 107 -19.15 6.62 4.04
N THR A 108 -18.89 7.31 2.96
CA THR A 108 -17.61 7.95 2.68
C THR A 108 -17.28 8.93 3.78
N ALA A 109 -16.76 8.45 4.89
CA ALA A 109 -16.04 9.31 5.79
C ALA A 109 -14.70 9.55 5.10
N SER A 110 -14.63 10.60 4.38
CA SER A 110 -13.47 11.02 3.61
C SER A 110 -12.35 11.50 4.55
N ALA A 111 -11.71 10.57 5.22
CA ALA A 111 -10.38 10.83 5.71
C ALA A 111 -9.44 10.61 4.51
N LEU A 112 -9.11 11.68 3.85
CA LEU A 112 -8.15 11.70 2.76
C LEU A 112 -6.77 11.84 3.38
N VAL A 113 -5.99 10.77 3.35
CA VAL A 113 -4.63 10.75 3.89
C VAL A 113 -3.65 10.78 2.73
N PRO A 114 -2.96 11.90 2.48
CA PRO A 114 -1.87 11.95 1.51
C PRO A 114 -0.64 11.23 2.06
N ILE A 115 -0.03 10.39 1.22
CA ILE A 115 1.11 9.56 1.57
C ILE A 115 2.19 9.74 0.53
N SER A 116 3.35 10.23 0.96
CA SER A 116 4.55 10.24 0.13
C SER A 116 5.18 8.86 0.12
N TYR A 117 5.59 8.37 -1.05
CA TYR A 117 6.23 7.08 -1.19
C TYR A 117 7.50 7.14 -2.02
N ARG A 118 8.43 6.28 -1.69
CA ARG A 118 9.64 6.02 -2.48
C ARG A 118 9.84 4.52 -2.57
N ILE A 119 10.01 4.03 -3.80
CA ILE A 119 10.29 2.63 -4.06
C ILE A 119 11.71 2.50 -4.60
N ASP A 120 12.46 1.60 -3.98
CA ASP A 120 13.81 1.22 -4.36
C ASP A 120 13.88 -0.31 -4.42
N GLY A 121 13.81 -0.84 -5.65
CA GLY A 121 13.71 -2.28 -5.89
C GLY A 121 12.47 -2.89 -5.22
N LYS A 122 12.69 -3.76 -4.25
CA LYS A 122 11.62 -4.41 -3.46
C LYS A 122 11.32 -3.71 -2.14
N ARG A 123 11.88 -2.52 -1.91
CA ARG A 123 11.70 -1.76 -0.68
C ARG A 123 10.86 -0.53 -0.95
N MET A 124 9.85 -0.30 -0.14
CA MET A 124 9.00 0.89 -0.17
C MET A 124 9.09 1.63 1.15
N THR A 125 9.33 2.93 1.09
CA THR A 125 9.26 3.82 2.25
C THR A 125 8.06 4.72 2.08
N LEU A 126 7.22 4.79 3.10
CA LEU A 126 6.06 5.67 3.20
C LEU A 126 6.31 6.75 4.25
N LEU A 127 5.87 7.96 3.94
CA LEU A 127 5.84 9.10 4.86
C LEU A 127 4.44 9.72 4.84
N PHE A 128 3.83 9.84 5.99
CA PHE A 128 2.51 10.45 6.14
C PHE A 128 2.37 11.16 7.48
N GLN A 129 1.44 12.09 7.55
CA GLN A 129 1.15 12.86 8.75
C GLN A 129 -0.24 12.50 9.27
N LEU A 130 -0.32 12.21 10.57
CA LEU A 130 -1.57 12.06 11.30
C LEU A 130 -1.55 13.02 12.48
N GLY A 131 -2.48 13.99 12.48
CA GLY A 131 -2.46 15.07 13.45
C GLY A 131 -1.15 15.87 13.34
N ASN A 132 -0.44 16.03 14.45
CA ASN A 132 0.84 16.75 14.52
C ASN A 132 2.07 15.82 14.37
N SER A 133 1.87 14.54 14.16
CA SER A 133 2.94 13.55 14.10
C SER A 133 3.19 13.07 12.68
N VAL A 134 4.46 13.00 12.32
CA VAL A 134 4.93 12.43 11.04
C VAL A 134 5.36 11.00 11.28
N TYR A 135 4.84 10.10 10.46
CA TYR A 135 5.12 8.66 10.51
C TYR A 135 5.96 8.26 9.30
N ARG A 136 6.92 7.38 9.55
CA ARG A 136 7.73 6.73 8.52
C ARG A 136 7.61 5.24 8.66
N GLU A 137 7.15 4.59 7.60
CA GLU A 137 7.03 3.14 7.52
C GLU A 137 7.89 2.61 6.37
N VAL A 138 8.51 1.47 6.59
CA VAL A 138 9.34 0.79 5.59
C VAL A 138 8.77 -0.59 5.35
N TYR A 139 8.58 -0.92 4.08
CA TYR A 139 7.98 -2.17 3.64
C TYR A 139 8.92 -2.94 2.70
N GLN A 140 8.79 -4.24 2.72
CA GLN A 140 9.43 -5.17 1.79
C GLN A 140 8.36 -5.82 0.91
N LYS A 141 8.56 -5.81 -0.41
CA LYS A 141 7.65 -6.49 -1.33
C LYS A 141 7.75 -8.00 -1.17
N VAL A 142 6.60 -8.66 -1.07
CA VAL A 142 6.50 -10.12 -0.93
C VAL A 142 5.53 -10.68 -1.95
N SER A 143 5.61 -11.99 -2.22
CA SER A 143 4.76 -12.65 -3.22
C SER A 143 3.40 -13.05 -2.67
N LYS A 144 3.27 -13.22 -1.36
CA LYS A 144 2.03 -13.60 -0.67
C LYS A 144 2.04 -13.19 0.78
N LEU A 145 0.87 -13.15 1.40
CA LEU A 145 0.73 -13.00 2.84
C LEU A 145 1.37 -14.19 3.56
N GLY A 146 1.96 -13.95 4.73
CA GLY A 146 2.61 -14.99 5.54
C GLY A 146 4.05 -15.33 5.12
N LYS A 147 4.63 -14.53 4.22
CA LYS A 147 6.06 -14.65 3.85
C LYS A 147 6.88 -13.45 4.27
#